data_4ce712e03025524690f6b268b1fc8628
#
_entry.id   4ce712e03025524690f6b268b1fc8628
#
_cell.length_a   1.000
_cell.length_b   1.000
_cell.length_c   1.000
_cell.angle_alpha   90.00
_cell.angle_beta   90.00
_cell.angle_gamma   90.00
#
_symmetry.space_group_name_H-M   'P 1'
#
loop_
_entity.id
_entity.type
_entity.pdbx_description
1 polymer ?
#
loop_
_entity_poly.entity_id
_entity_poly.type
_entity_poly.pdbx_seq_one_letter_code
_entity_poly.pdbx_strand_id
1 'polypeptide(L)'
;MKFKTLAFLSILSILIFTGCDSKEKEEENKEVTPPVVSQKVERNSELQLKTANDTIINIKLENEKIILKDYPNKIVLLSFFTTWCPACKAEIPALVQLQNDYKNDFVVISILLEEMKTNEQIKNFMKESKINYDVVTSPEGFELAKNLGGIKSIPTMFLIDRKNNLFQKYVGLVPTEMLEIDIKKVFEK
;
A
#
# COMPACT_ATOMS: atom_id res chain seq x y z
N MET A 1 36.57 60.22 -9.95
CA MET A 1 35.88 61.52 -9.78
C MET A 1 34.83 61.28 -8.72
N LYS A 2 35.11 61.68 -7.51
CA LYS A 2 34.67 62.89 -6.76
C LYS A 2 33.19 62.82 -6.41
N PHE A 3 32.92 62.57 -5.10
CA PHE A 3 32.22 63.43 -4.11
C PHE A 3 30.70 63.51 -4.31
N LYS A 4 29.82 63.43 -3.32
CA LYS A 4 29.83 64.09 -1.99
C LYS A 4 28.81 63.48 -1.04
N THR A 5 29.19 63.31 0.20
CA THR A 5 28.42 63.30 1.44
C THR A 5 27.38 64.38 1.54
N LEU A 6 26.24 64.10 2.17
CA LEU A 6 25.61 65.01 3.10
C LEU A 6 24.74 64.33 4.12
N ALA A 7 25.11 64.50 5.36
CA ALA A 7 24.34 64.16 6.54
C ALA A 7 23.30 65.28 6.81
N PHE A 8 22.14 64.90 7.33
CA PHE A 8 21.33 65.81 8.15
C PHE A 8 20.75 65.08 9.35
N LEU A 9 21.05 65.70 10.45
CA LEU A 9 20.66 65.42 11.83
C LEU A 9 19.18 65.68 12.09
N SER A 10 18.70 65.02 13.12
CA SER A 10 17.84 65.51 14.20
C SER A 10 16.34 65.67 13.90
N ILE A 11 15.49 64.96 14.63
CA ILE A 11 14.74 65.62 15.74
C ILE A 11 14.12 64.42 16.61
N LEU A 12 14.51 64.52 17.87
CA LEU A 12 13.99 63.91 19.07
C LEU A 12 12.54 64.37 19.32
N SER A 13 11.60 63.51 19.48
CA SER A 13 10.32 63.80 20.12
C SER A 13 9.90 62.66 21.04
N ILE A 14 10.15 62.93 22.31
CA ILE A 14 9.69 62.11 23.45
C ILE A 14 8.21 62.46 23.65
N LEU A 15 7.35 61.47 23.58
CA LEU A 15 6.03 61.51 24.18
C LEU A 15 5.84 60.32 25.09
N ILE A 16 5.93 60.64 26.36
CA ILE A 16 5.58 59.79 27.49
C ILE A 16 4.05 59.68 27.52
N PHE A 17 3.51 58.48 27.38
CA PHE A 17 2.17 58.18 27.87
C PHE A 17 2.23 57.00 28.82
N THR A 18 1.86 57.31 30.01
CA THR A 18 1.68 56.46 31.18
C THR A 18 0.54 55.48 30.99
N GLY A 19 0.75 54.21 31.37
CA GLY A 19 -0.19 53.40 32.14
C GLY A 19 -1.21 52.59 31.34
N CYS A 20 -1.04 51.29 31.33
CA CYS A 20 -2.04 50.36 31.86
C CYS A 20 -1.43 48.97 31.98
N ASP A 21 -1.41 48.54 33.20
CA ASP A 21 -1.15 47.18 33.63
C ASP A 21 -2.19 46.23 32.99
N SER A 22 -1.74 45.29 32.17
CA SER A 22 -2.53 44.14 31.73
C SER A 22 -1.60 42.96 31.57
N LYS A 23 -1.77 42.04 32.45
CA LYS A 23 -1.15 40.73 32.49
C LYS A 23 -1.08 40.09 31.10
N GLU A 24 0.11 39.97 30.56
CA GLU A 24 0.40 39.06 29.46
C GLU A 24 0.21 37.63 29.94
N LYS A 25 -0.89 37.00 29.49
CA LYS A 25 -0.99 35.56 29.45
C LYS A 25 -0.16 35.12 28.25
N GLU A 26 0.90 34.38 28.52
CA GLU A 26 1.57 33.56 27.53
C GLU A 26 0.52 32.62 26.91
N GLU A 27 0.07 32.92 25.71
CA GLU A 27 -0.61 31.96 24.86
C GLU A 27 0.46 31.03 24.32
N GLU A 28 0.58 29.88 24.99
CA GLU A 28 1.27 28.69 24.50
C GLU A 28 0.62 28.30 23.17
N ASN A 29 1.32 28.58 22.09
CA ASN A 29 0.96 28.18 20.73
C ASN A 29 1.02 26.64 20.67
N LYS A 30 -0.05 25.99 21.12
CA LYS A 30 -0.27 24.57 20.87
C LYS A 30 -0.52 24.40 19.38
N GLU A 31 0.53 24.01 18.69
CA GLU A 31 0.45 23.40 17.37
C GLU A 31 -0.60 22.27 17.44
N VAL A 32 -1.78 22.57 16.91
CA VAL A 32 -2.88 21.59 16.79
C VAL A 32 -2.48 20.65 15.67
N THR A 33 -1.66 19.67 16.00
CA THR A 33 -1.57 18.46 15.18
C THR A 33 -2.95 17.79 15.20
N PRO A 34 -3.61 17.62 14.05
CA PRO A 34 -4.87 16.89 14.04
C PRO A 34 -4.60 15.50 14.61
N PRO A 35 -5.49 14.96 15.45
CA PRO A 35 -5.31 13.62 15.97
C PRO A 35 -5.25 12.66 14.79
N VAL A 36 -4.11 12.01 14.61
CA VAL A 36 -4.01 10.81 13.79
C VAL A 36 -4.90 9.79 14.47
N VAL A 37 -6.16 9.77 14.07
CA VAL A 37 -7.06 8.69 14.42
C VAL A 37 -6.52 7.46 13.71
N SER A 38 -5.60 6.79 14.38
CA SER A 38 -5.26 5.41 14.07
C SER A 38 -6.54 4.62 14.30
N GLN A 39 -7.36 4.55 13.27
CA GLN A 39 -8.47 3.59 13.23
C GLN A 39 -7.81 2.22 13.23
N LYS A 40 -7.68 1.66 14.42
CA LYS A 40 -7.43 0.25 14.64
C LYS A 40 -8.67 -0.46 14.08
N VAL A 41 -8.64 -0.76 12.78
CA VAL A 41 -9.65 -1.57 12.13
C VAL A 41 -9.58 -2.92 12.81
N GLU A 42 -10.59 -3.27 13.58
CA GLU A 42 -10.75 -4.63 14.09
C GLU A 42 -10.97 -5.54 12.88
N ARG A 43 -9.89 -6.14 12.42
CA ARG A 43 -9.84 -6.94 11.20
C ARG A 43 -10.12 -8.40 11.54
N ASN A 44 -11.32 -8.69 11.97
CA ASN A 44 -11.80 -10.06 12.03
C ASN A 44 -12.82 -10.24 10.92
N SER A 45 -12.35 -10.62 9.73
CA SER A 45 -13.22 -10.90 8.58
C SER A 45 -12.80 -12.18 7.87
N GLU A 46 -13.77 -12.93 7.40
CA GLU A 46 -13.57 -14.08 6.53
C GLU A 46 -14.17 -13.75 5.17
N LEU A 47 -13.40 -13.97 4.12
CA LEU A 47 -13.79 -13.71 2.74
C LEU A 47 -13.60 -14.97 1.90
N GLN A 48 -14.49 -15.17 0.93
CA GLN A 48 -14.38 -16.19 -0.09
C GLN A 48 -14.14 -15.53 -1.44
N LEU A 49 -12.92 -15.60 -1.90
CA LEU A 49 -12.47 -14.96 -3.13
C LEU A 49 -12.63 -15.90 -4.30
N LYS A 50 -13.52 -15.58 -5.24
CA LYS A 50 -13.69 -16.40 -6.44
C LYS A 50 -12.71 -15.96 -7.53
N THR A 51 -11.99 -16.93 -8.10
CA THR A 51 -11.03 -16.69 -9.18
C THR A 51 -11.70 -16.75 -10.56
N ALA A 52 -11.00 -16.29 -11.58
CA ALA A 52 -11.42 -16.42 -12.97
C ALA A 52 -11.65 -17.88 -13.40
N ASN A 53 -10.96 -18.83 -12.76
CA ASN A 53 -11.10 -20.26 -13.02
C ASN A 53 -12.17 -20.94 -12.15
N ASP A 54 -13.05 -20.16 -11.51
CA ASP A 54 -14.13 -20.61 -10.64
C ASP A 54 -13.67 -21.34 -9.35
N THR A 55 -12.39 -21.27 -9.01
CA THR A 55 -11.84 -21.71 -7.73
C THR A 55 -12.21 -20.73 -6.62
N ILE A 56 -12.45 -21.21 -5.41
CA ILE A 56 -12.67 -20.36 -4.23
C ILE A 56 -11.41 -20.39 -3.37
N ILE A 57 -10.94 -19.19 -2.99
CA ILE A 57 -9.84 -19.00 -2.06
C ILE A 57 -10.42 -18.42 -0.77
N ASN A 58 -10.23 -19.14 0.34
CA ASN A 58 -10.72 -18.75 1.66
C ASN A 58 -9.64 -17.95 2.41
N ILE A 59 -9.93 -16.71 2.71
CA ILE A 59 -9.02 -15.82 3.43
C ILE A 59 -9.67 -15.38 4.74
N LYS A 60 -8.90 -15.40 5.83
CA LYS A 60 -9.27 -14.86 7.13
C LYS A 60 -8.29 -13.79 7.53
N LEU A 61 -8.81 -12.64 7.90
CA LEU A 61 -8.04 -11.56 8.52
C LEU A 61 -8.29 -11.59 10.01
N GLU A 62 -7.26 -11.81 10.81
CA GLU A 62 -7.36 -11.93 12.27
C GLU A 62 -6.08 -11.42 12.93
N ASN A 63 -6.20 -10.52 13.91
CA ASN A 63 -5.05 -10.06 14.71
C ASN A 63 -3.83 -9.66 13.86
N GLU A 64 -4.05 -8.88 12.81
CA GLU A 64 -3.03 -8.44 11.84
C GLU A 64 -2.46 -9.56 10.93
N LYS A 65 -2.93 -10.80 11.08
CA LYS A 65 -2.56 -11.92 10.20
C LYS A 65 -3.48 -11.99 8.99
N ILE A 66 -2.90 -12.45 7.89
CA ILE A 66 -3.58 -12.71 6.62
C ILE A 66 -3.50 -14.21 6.36
N ILE A 67 -4.53 -14.92 6.77
CA ILE A 67 -4.55 -16.40 6.77
C ILE A 67 -5.24 -16.88 5.50
N LEU A 68 -4.49 -17.52 4.61
CA LEU A 68 -5.03 -18.18 3.43
C LEU A 68 -5.22 -19.66 3.74
N LYS A 69 -6.46 -20.06 3.99
CA LYS A 69 -6.79 -21.42 4.47
C LYS A 69 -6.44 -22.51 3.46
N ASP A 70 -6.46 -22.19 2.16
CA ASP A 70 -6.21 -23.13 1.06
C ASP A 70 -4.71 -23.27 0.73
N TYR A 71 -3.86 -22.43 1.34
CA TYR A 71 -2.41 -22.43 1.11
C TYR A 71 -1.62 -22.55 2.43
N PRO A 72 -1.85 -23.63 3.21
CA PRO A 72 -1.16 -23.80 4.49
C PRO A 72 0.35 -23.93 4.27
N ASN A 73 1.13 -23.24 5.12
CA ASN A 73 2.60 -23.26 5.09
C ASN A 73 3.24 -22.73 3.80
N LYS A 74 2.50 -21.99 2.97
CA LYS A 74 3.03 -21.30 1.80
C LYS A 74 3.43 -19.87 2.14
N ILE A 75 4.41 -19.37 1.43
CA ILE A 75 4.65 -17.94 1.28
C ILE A 75 3.67 -17.44 0.24
N VAL A 76 2.94 -16.37 0.53
CA VAL A 76 1.93 -15.85 -0.39
C VAL A 76 2.27 -14.42 -0.80
N LEU A 77 2.19 -14.15 -2.09
CA LEU A 77 2.25 -12.81 -2.65
C LEU A 77 0.87 -12.43 -3.20
N LEU A 78 0.18 -11.54 -2.49
CA LEU A 78 -1.04 -10.92 -3.00
C LEU A 78 -0.66 -9.71 -3.86
N SER A 79 -1.11 -9.66 -5.11
CA SER A 79 -0.86 -8.54 -6.03
C SER A 79 -2.18 -7.90 -6.47
N PHE A 80 -2.36 -6.62 -6.14
CA PHE A 80 -3.54 -5.84 -6.54
C PHE A 80 -3.26 -5.09 -7.83
N PHE A 81 -4.09 -5.31 -8.85
CA PHE A 81 -3.84 -4.82 -10.20
C PHE A 81 -5.12 -4.49 -10.99
N THR A 82 -4.95 -3.90 -12.16
CA THR A 82 -5.98 -3.78 -13.20
C THR A 82 -5.40 -4.17 -14.56
N THR A 83 -6.27 -4.58 -15.50
CA THR A 83 -5.84 -5.02 -16.84
C THR A 83 -5.33 -3.89 -17.73
N TRP A 84 -5.70 -2.65 -17.44
CA TRP A 84 -5.28 -1.46 -18.20
C TRP A 84 -4.02 -0.78 -17.66
N CYS A 85 -3.51 -1.16 -16.47
CA CYS A 85 -2.37 -0.54 -15.82
C CYS A 85 -1.04 -0.98 -16.48
N PRO A 86 -0.25 -0.07 -17.07
CA PRO A 86 1.00 -0.43 -17.74
C PRO A 86 2.05 -1.01 -16.78
N ALA A 87 2.21 -0.43 -15.58
CA ALA A 87 3.14 -0.93 -14.57
C ALA A 87 2.77 -2.33 -14.09
N CYS A 88 1.45 -2.62 -13.93
CA CYS A 88 0.97 -3.95 -13.56
C CYS A 88 1.29 -4.98 -14.65
N LYS A 89 1.10 -4.61 -15.92
CA LYS A 89 1.48 -5.50 -17.05
C LYS A 89 2.97 -5.78 -17.10
N ALA A 90 3.80 -4.77 -16.80
CA ALA A 90 5.26 -4.91 -16.79
C ALA A 90 5.75 -5.85 -15.67
N GLU A 91 4.98 -5.99 -14.58
CA GLU A 91 5.30 -6.86 -13.44
C GLU A 91 4.92 -8.33 -13.66
N ILE A 92 3.90 -8.61 -14.47
CA ILE A 92 3.38 -9.97 -14.70
C ILE A 92 4.47 -10.99 -15.05
N PRO A 93 5.42 -10.73 -15.97
CA PRO A 93 6.46 -11.71 -16.29
C PRO A 93 7.30 -12.12 -15.08
N ALA A 94 7.64 -11.17 -14.20
CA ALA A 94 8.35 -11.45 -12.96
C ALA A 94 7.54 -12.34 -12.02
N LEU A 95 6.24 -12.06 -11.85
CA LEU A 95 5.36 -12.87 -11.02
C LEU A 95 5.19 -14.29 -11.58
N VAL A 96 5.09 -14.43 -12.90
CA VAL A 96 5.03 -15.74 -13.59
C VAL A 96 6.32 -16.53 -13.34
N GLN A 97 7.48 -15.89 -13.45
CA GLN A 97 8.76 -16.52 -13.17
C GLN A 97 8.85 -16.98 -11.71
N LEU A 98 8.58 -16.11 -10.75
CA LEU A 98 8.60 -16.43 -9.32
C LEU A 98 7.66 -17.58 -8.96
N GLN A 99 6.45 -17.61 -9.55
CA GLN A 99 5.50 -18.71 -9.37
C GLN A 99 6.07 -20.04 -9.89
N ASN A 100 6.79 -20.06 -11.01
CA ASN A 100 7.43 -21.26 -11.54
C ASN A 100 8.60 -21.71 -10.67
N ASP A 101 9.48 -20.77 -10.28
CA ASP A 101 10.72 -21.08 -9.59
C ASP A 101 10.47 -21.59 -8.17
N TYR A 102 9.44 -21.09 -7.52
CA TYR A 102 9.13 -21.41 -6.11
C TYR A 102 7.79 -22.10 -5.90
N LYS A 103 7.20 -22.73 -6.92
CA LYS A 103 5.84 -23.33 -6.95
C LYS A 103 5.50 -24.24 -5.77
N ASN A 104 6.50 -24.89 -5.15
CA ASN A 104 6.27 -25.83 -4.05
C ASN A 104 6.02 -25.14 -2.71
N ASP A 105 6.51 -23.91 -2.53
CA ASP A 105 6.55 -23.20 -1.26
C ASP A 105 5.97 -21.79 -1.31
N PHE A 106 5.76 -21.29 -2.51
CA PHE A 106 5.31 -19.93 -2.79
C PHE A 106 4.11 -19.95 -3.74
N VAL A 107 3.20 -19.00 -3.54
CA VAL A 107 2.06 -18.80 -4.42
C VAL A 107 1.82 -17.31 -4.66
N VAL A 108 1.57 -16.95 -5.91
CA VAL A 108 1.06 -15.65 -6.31
C VAL A 108 -0.46 -15.73 -6.44
N ILE A 109 -1.15 -14.74 -5.89
CA ILE A 109 -2.58 -14.53 -6.07
C ILE A 109 -2.78 -13.08 -6.47
N SER A 110 -3.26 -12.84 -7.68
CA SER A 110 -3.59 -11.49 -8.13
C SER A 110 -5.05 -11.16 -7.87
N ILE A 111 -5.29 -9.95 -7.35
CA ILE A 111 -6.61 -9.44 -7.02
C ILE A 111 -6.95 -8.35 -8.03
N LEU A 112 -7.95 -8.59 -8.87
CA LEU A 112 -8.39 -7.63 -9.86
C LEU A 112 -9.23 -6.54 -9.21
N LEU A 113 -8.77 -5.30 -9.31
CA LEU A 113 -9.50 -4.10 -8.87
C LEU A 113 -10.12 -3.38 -10.06
N GLU A 114 -10.91 -4.10 -10.84
CA GLU A 114 -11.58 -3.57 -12.02
C GLU A 114 -12.98 -4.17 -12.11
N GLU A 115 -13.97 -3.29 -12.20
CA GLU A 115 -15.36 -3.67 -12.41
C GLU A 115 -15.65 -3.86 -13.91
N MET A 116 -16.80 -4.47 -14.22
CA MET A 116 -17.34 -4.60 -15.57
C MET A 116 -16.55 -5.49 -16.55
N LYS A 117 -15.60 -6.27 -16.09
CA LYS A 117 -14.95 -7.32 -16.88
C LYS A 117 -15.66 -8.66 -16.71
N THR A 118 -15.90 -9.34 -17.81
CA THR A 118 -16.40 -10.72 -17.76
C THR A 118 -15.25 -11.70 -17.44
N ASN A 119 -15.59 -12.84 -16.86
CA ASN A 119 -14.58 -13.89 -16.62
C ASN A 119 -13.87 -14.31 -17.90
N GLU A 120 -14.57 -14.33 -19.03
CA GLU A 120 -13.98 -14.66 -20.32
C GLU A 120 -12.91 -13.64 -20.74
N GLN A 121 -13.19 -12.35 -20.59
CA GLN A 121 -12.22 -11.28 -20.87
C GLN A 121 -10.98 -11.41 -20.00
N ILE A 122 -11.16 -11.79 -18.71
CA ILE A 122 -10.03 -11.99 -17.81
C ILE A 122 -9.26 -13.25 -18.18
N LYS A 123 -9.91 -14.36 -18.50
CA LYS A 123 -9.25 -15.59 -19.00
C LYS A 123 -8.43 -15.32 -20.26
N ASN A 124 -8.95 -14.52 -21.18
CA ASN A 124 -8.21 -14.12 -22.39
C ASN A 124 -6.98 -13.27 -22.04
N PHE A 125 -7.13 -12.28 -21.15
CA PHE A 125 -6.01 -11.50 -20.63
C PHE A 125 -4.95 -12.39 -19.96
N MET A 126 -5.35 -13.33 -19.12
CA MET A 126 -4.44 -14.28 -18.46
C MET A 126 -3.67 -15.12 -19.48
N LYS A 127 -4.34 -15.60 -20.52
CA LYS A 127 -3.73 -16.39 -21.61
C LYS A 127 -2.70 -15.55 -22.39
N GLU A 128 -3.09 -14.35 -22.81
CA GLU A 128 -2.21 -13.43 -23.55
C GLU A 128 -0.99 -13.01 -22.74
N SER A 129 -1.17 -12.77 -21.44
CA SER A 129 -0.11 -12.39 -20.51
C SER A 129 0.65 -13.59 -19.93
N LYS A 130 0.30 -14.83 -20.31
CA LYS A 130 0.90 -16.09 -19.84
C LYS A 130 0.84 -16.25 -18.31
N ILE A 131 -0.19 -15.74 -17.67
CA ILE A 131 -0.37 -15.83 -16.20
C ILE A 131 -0.58 -17.30 -15.83
N ASN A 132 0.21 -17.81 -14.89
CA ASN A 132 0.23 -19.18 -14.38
C ASN A 132 -0.17 -19.30 -12.90
N TYR A 133 -0.84 -18.30 -12.38
CA TYR A 133 -1.30 -18.19 -11.00
C TYR A 133 -2.76 -17.71 -10.96
N ASP A 134 -3.37 -17.78 -9.77
CA ASP A 134 -4.77 -17.43 -9.60
C ASP A 134 -5.03 -15.93 -9.69
N VAL A 135 -6.12 -15.57 -10.39
CA VAL A 135 -6.64 -14.20 -10.50
C VAL A 135 -8.04 -14.15 -9.92
N VAL A 136 -8.18 -13.45 -8.82
CA VAL A 136 -9.47 -13.18 -8.17
C VAL A 136 -10.22 -12.12 -8.97
N THR A 137 -11.48 -12.42 -9.28
CA THR A 137 -12.36 -11.54 -10.07
C THR A 137 -13.64 -11.17 -9.33
N SER A 138 -13.86 -11.73 -8.16
CA SER A 138 -15.07 -11.48 -7.39
C SER A 138 -15.03 -10.16 -6.61
N PRO A 139 -16.19 -9.55 -6.30
CA PRO A 139 -16.26 -8.28 -5.58
C PRO A 139 -15.59 -8.29 -4.20
N GLU A 140 -15.46 -9.46 -3.56
CA GLU A 140 -14.78 -9.62 -2.28
C GLU A 140 -13.29 -9.22 -2.36
N GLY A 141 -12.72 -9.16 -3.56
CA GLY A 141 -11.38 -8.60 -3.79
C GLY A 141 -11.27 -7.11 -3.40
N PHE A 142 -12.31 -6.32 -3.64
CA PHE A 142 -12.36 -4.92 -3.18
C PHE A 142 -12.52 -4.82 -1.67
N GLU A 143 -13.27 -5.74 -1.07
CA GLU A 143 -13.40 -5.82 0.38
C GLU A 143 -12.06 -6.17 1.03
N LEU A 144 -11.34 -7.16 0.48
CA LEU A 144 -9.98 -7.48 0.90
C LEU A 144 -9.06 -6.25 0.81
N ALA A 145 -9.09 -5.53 -0.31
CA ALA A 145 -8.30 -4.32 -0.51
C ALA A 145 -8.61 -3.27 0.58
N LYS A 146 -9.89 -3.06 0.91
CA LYS A 146 -10.32 -2.16 1.98
C LYS A 146 -9.81 -2.62 3.36
N ASN A 147 -9.93 -3.91 3.66
CA ASN A 147 -9.51 -4.49 4.93
C ASN A 147 -7.99 -4.45 5.12
N LEU A 148 -7.20 -4.38 4.04
CA LEU A 148 -5.74 -4.18 4.06
C LEU A 148 -5.32 -2.70 4.13
N GLY A 149 -6.24 -1.81 4.48
CA GLY A 149 -6.00 -0.39 4.66
C GLY A 149 -6.22 0.45 3.41
N GLY A 150 -6.86 -0.13 2.38
CA GLY A 150 -7.12 0.51 1.09
C GLY A 150 -5.92 0.46 0.15
N ILE A 151 -6.19 0.28 -1.14
CA ILE A 151 -5.18 0.30 -2.20
C ILE A 151 -5.24 1.65 -2.89
N LYS A 152 -4.26 2.52 -2.62
CA LYS A 152 -4.21 3.89 -3.15
C LYS A 152 -3.48 3.99 -4.49
N SER A 153 -2.69 2.98 -4.82
CA SER A 153 -1.89 2.91 -6.04
C SER A 153 -1.77 1.46 -6.50
N ILE A 154 -1.65 1.24 -7.79
CA ILE A 154 -1.43 -0.07 -8.41
C ILE A 154 -0.18 -0.05 -9.28
N PRO A 155 0.55 -1.16 -9.34
CA PRO A 155 0.37 -2.35 -8.53
C PRO A 155 0.71 -2.11 -7.04
N THR A 156 0.04 -2.82 -6.14
CA THR A 156 0.42 -2.90 -4.73
C THR A 156 0.45 -4.38 -4.35
N MET A 157 1.54 -4.80 -3.71
CA MET A 157 1.72 -6.20 -3.32
C MET A 157 1.94 -6.34 -1.83
N PHE A 158 1.55 -7.50 -1.30
CA PHE A 158 1.74 -7.91 0.10
C PHE A 158 2.40 -9.29 0.11
N LEU A 159 3.61 -9.36 0.63
CA LEU A 159 4.32 -10.61 0.87
C LEU A 159 4.00 -11.10 2.26
N ILE A 160 3.48 -12.32 2.36
CA ILE A 160 2.98 -12.95 3.58
C ILE A 160 3.85 -14.17 3.86
N ASP A 161 4.32 -14.29 5.10
CA ASP A 161 5.16 -15.42 5.53
C ASP A 161 4.34 -16.69 5.82
N ARG A 162 5.04 -17.81 6.04
CA ARG A 162 4.42 -19.12 6.37
C ARG A 162 3.61 -19.11 7.68
N LYS A 163 3.82 -18.12 8.54
CA LYS A 163 3.09 -17.92 9.80
C LYS A 163 1.91 -16.94 9.64
N ASN A 164 1.59 -16.58 8.37
CA ASN A 164 0.53 -15.65 7.99
C ASN A 164 0.75 -14.19 8.44
N ASN A 165 1.97 -13.81 8.76
CA ASN A 165 2.28 -12.41 9.04
C ASN A 165 2.62 -11.67 7.77
N LEU A 166 2.23 -10.40 7.70
CA LEU A 166 2.70 -9.51 6.65
C LEU A 166 4.21 -9.30 6.82
N PHE A 167 4.99 -9.78 5.84
CA PHE A 167 6.43 -9.58 5.82
C PHE A 167 6.80 -8.24 5.19
N GLN A 168 6.23 -7.92 4.03
CA GLN A 168 6.54 -6.70 3.28
C GLN A 168 5.35 -6.23 2.44
N LYS A 169 5.19 -4.92 2.33
CA LYS A 169 4.27 -4.26 1.39
C LYS A 169 5.09 -3.51 0.35
N TYR A 170 4.74 -3.69 -0.92
CA TYR A 170 5.32 -2.98 -2.05
C TYR A 170 4.26 -2.10 -2.71
N VAL A 171 4.65 -0.92 -3.17
CA VAL A 171 3.78 0.02 -3.87
C VAL A 171 4.46 0.47 -5.16
N GLY A 172 3.80 0.24 -6.30
CA GLY A 172 4.36 0.45 -7.63
C GLY A 172 5.16 -0.74 -8.14
N LEU A 173 5.74 -0.56 -9.32
CA LEU A 173 6.58 -1.58 -9.97
C LEU A 173 7.85 -1.86 -9.14
N VAL A 174 8.13 -3.13 -8.90
CA VAL A 174 9.25 -3.59 -8.07
C VAL A 174 10.21 -4.41 -8.91
N PRO A 175 11.54 -4.19 -8.81
CA PRO A 175 12.52 -5.07 -9.44
C PRO A 175 12.37 -6.52 -8.97
N THR A 176 12.45 -7.47 -9.90
CA THR A 176 12.30 -8.92 -9.61
C THR A 176 13.30 -9.38 -8.55
N GLU A 177 14.52 -8.87 -8.61
CA GLU A 177 15.60 -9.20 -7.67
C GLU A 177 15.26 -8.82 -6.23
N MET A 178 14.52 -7.72 -6.05
CA MET A 178 14.07 -7.30 -4.72
C MET A 178 13.02 -8.27 -4.16
N LEU A 179 12.06 -8.69 -4.99
CA LEU A 179 11.08 -9.71 -4.59
C LEU A 179 11.76 -11.03 -4.25
N GLU A 180 12.73 -11.49 -5.07
CA GLU A 180 13.48 -12.70 -4.81
C GLU A 180 14.27 -12.66 -3.50
N ILE A 181 14.94 -11.55 -3.22
CA ILE A 181 15.70 -11.36 -1.98
C ILE A 181 14.77 -11.50 -0.77
N ASP A 182 13.62 -10.87 -0.82
CA ASP A 182 12.69 -10.90 0.30
C ASP A 182 11.99 -12.26 0.44
N ILE A 183 11.65 -12.93 -0.67
CA ILE A 183 11.16 -14.31 -0.66
C ILE A 183 12.20 -15.24 0.00
N LYS A 184 13.48 -15.15 -0.38
CA LYS A 184 14.57 -15.94 0.22
C LYS A 184 14.72 -15.68 1.72
N LYS A 185 14.62 -14.43 2.16
CA LYS A 185 14.63 -14.09 3.61
C LYS A 185 13.44 -14.71 4.36
N VAL A 186 12.28 -14.84 3.71
CA VAL A 186 11.12 -15.51 4.33
C VAL A 186 11.33 -17.02 4.41
N PHE A 187 12.04 -17.63 3.47
CA PHE A 187 12.37 -19.07 3.52
C PHE A 187 13.29 -19.43 4.71
N GLU A 188 14.13 -18.48 5.13
CA GLU A 188 15.12 -18.70 6.19
C GLU A 188 14.54 -18.50 7.62
N LYS A 189 13.26 -18.05 7.75
CA LYS A 189 12.57 -17.80 9.02
C LYS A 189 11.66 -18.95 9.46
#